data_78189de541ce239be6c222fb820cd0e8
#
_entry.id   78189de541ce239be6c222fb820cd0e8
#
_cell.length_a   1.000
_cell.length_b   1.000
_cell.length_c   1.000
_cell.angle_alpha   90.00
_cell.angle_beta   90.00
_cell.angle_gamma   90.00
#
_symmetry.space_group_name_H-M   'P 1'
#
loop_
_entity.id
_entity.type
_entity.pdbx_description
1 polymer ?
#
loop_
_entity_poly.entity_id
_entity_poly.type
_entity_poly.pdbx_seq_one_letter_code
_entity_poly.pdbx_strand_id
1 'polypeptide(L)'
;GTYAIEMATANDACSGVSVTYADTESIPCEGSRTIERTFTAVDGCGNFATHIQTISFIDTSAPVFTSVPDDLALECSEDIPATEAEAIDDCSAVTITQSDETVPGECLGNFTILRTFTAEDGCGNSATHVQSIEFTDTTAPAVTSVPADTNYVVVAGQTLPVDLPEAEDACGLVEITFLDVCTAQG
;
A
#
# COMPACT_ATOMS: atom_id res chain seq x y z
N GLY A 1 -29.30 8.77 -14.78
CA GLY A 1 -29.86 9.36 -15.99
C GLY A 1 -30.86 8.41 -16.66
N THR A 2 -31.97 8.94 -17.21
CA THR A 2 -32.91 8.15 -18.02
C THR A 2 -32.35 8.08 -19.43
N TYR A 3 -32.03 6.89 -19.88
CA TYR A 3 -31.61 6.63 -21.24
C TYR A 3 -32.86 6.43 -22.10
N ALA A 4 -32.95 7.12 -23.26
CA ALA A 4 -34.01 6.89 -24.23
C ALA A 4 -33.85 5.47 -24.80
N ILE A 5 -34.88 4.65 -24.66
CA ILE A 5 -34.91 3.31 -25.24
C ILE A 5 -35.38 3.48 -26.70
N GLU A 6 -34.47 3.29 -27.63
CA GLU A 6 -34.87 3.17 -29.07
C GLU A 6 -35.52 1.81 -29.26
N MET A 7 -36.75 1.82 -29.76
CA MET A 7 -37.48 0.60 -30.10
C MET A 7 -37.04 0.08 -31.46
N ALA A 8 -36.77 -1.22 -31.51
CA ALA A 8 -36.51 -1.86 -32.81
C ALA A 8 -37.74 -1.79 -33.72
N THR A 9 -37.51 -1.62 -35.00
CA THR A 9 -38.55 -1.68 -36.03
C THR A 9 -38.37 -2.92 -36.87
N ALA A 10 -39.47 -3.55 -37.23
CA ALA A 10 -39.49 -4.70 -38.14
C ALA A 10 -40.61 -4.54 -39.18
N ASN A 11 -40.42 -5.14 -40.35
CA ASN A 11 -41.42 -5.18 -41.38
C ASN A 11 -41.49 -6.60 -41.99
N ASP A 12 -42.68 -6.95 -42.43
CA ASP A 12 -42.97 -8.15 -43.23
C ASP A 12 -43.73 -7.77 -44.48
N ALA A 13 -43.52 -8.48 -45.61
CA ALA A 13 -44.10 -8.13 -46.90
C ALA A 13 -45.58 -8.50 -46.99
N CYS A 14 -46.07 -9.39 -46.13
CA CYS A 14 -47.40 -10.00 -46.26
C CYS A 14 -48.34 -9.69 -45.09
N SER A 15 -47.81 -9.26 -43.94
CA SER A 15 -48.61 -9.04 -42.73
C SER A 15 -48.05 -7.97 -41.81
N GLY A 16 -48.86 -7.49 -40.85
CA GLY A 16 -48.42 -6.57 -39.82
C GLY A 16 -47.50 -7.28 -38.83
N VAL A 17 -46.50 -6.54 -38.34
CA VAL A 17 -45.50 -7.05 -37.35
C VAL A 17 -45.70 -6.37 -36.02
N SER A 18 -45.65 -7.16 -34.92
CA SER A 18 -45.53 -6.66 -33.57
C SER A 18 -44.09 -6.92 -33.04
N VAL A 19 -43.51 -5.90 -32.36
CA VAL A 19 -42.19 -6.00 -31.75
C VAL A 19 -42.33 -5.88 -30.26
N THR A 20 -41.76 -6.83 -29.55
CA THR A 20 -41.68 -6.85 -28.09
C THR A 20 -40.20 -6.99 -27.67
N TYR A 21 -39.88 -6.70 -26.41
CA TYR A 21 -38.56 -7.00 -25.88
C TYR A 21 -38.63 -7.60 -24.48
N ALA A 22 -37.57 -8.33 -24.08
CA ALA A 22 -37.31 -8.83 -22.74
C ALA A 22 -35.86 -8.55 -22.39
N ASP A 23 -35.60 -8.14 -21.14
CA ASP A 23 -34.27 -7.85 -20.62
C ASP A 23 -33.86 -8.93 -19.65
N THR A 24 -32.59 -9.36 -19.76
CA THR A 24 -31.86 -10.09 -18.72
C THR A 24 -30.70 -9.25 -18.24
N GLU A 25 -30.50 -9.17 -16.92
CA GLU A 25 -29.47 -8.36 -16.31
C GLU A 25 -28.42 -9.28 -15.65
N SER A 26 -27.14 -8.92 -15.81
CA SER A 26 -26.02 -9.50 -15.08
C SER A 26 -25.18 -8.38 -14.47
N ILE A 27 -24.60 -8.64 -13.28
CA ILE A 27 -23.75 -7.71 -12.55
C ILE A 27 -22.36 -8.34 -12.51
N PRO A 28 -21.44 -7.97 -13.44
CA PRO A 28 -20.09 -8.52 -13.49
C PRO A 28 -19.23 -8.11 -12.29
N CYS A 29 -19.43 -6.89 -11.79
CA CYS A 29 -18.83 -6.38 -10.56
C CYS A 29 -19.74 -5.32 -9.94
N GLU A 30 -19.51 -4.98 -8.67
CA GLU A 30 -20.26 -3.91 -8.00
C GLU A 30 -20.04 -2.57 -8.73
N GLY A 31 -21.12 -1.85 -9.03
CA GLY A 31 -21.06 -0.62 -9.85
C GLY A 31 -21.23 -0.82 -11.35
N SER A 32 -21.00 -2.04 -11.86
CA SER A 32 -21.18 -2.37 -13.28
C SER A 32 -22.37 -3.28 -13.51
N ARG A 33 -23.01 -3.13 -14.68
CA ARG A 33 -24.10 -4.04 -15.09
C ARG A 33 -24.15 -4.19 -16.59
N THR A 34 -24.61 -5.34 -17.04
CA THR A 34 -24.87 -5.63 -18.45
C THR A 34 -26.30 -6.07 -18.61
N ILE A 35 -27.01 -5.45 -19.54
CA ILE A 35 -28.37 -5.81 -19.93
C ILE A 35 -28.32 -6.44 -21.31
N GLU A 36 -28.77 -7.66 -21.42
CA GLU A 36 -29.06 -8.28 -22.73
C GLU A 36 -30.54 -8.14 -23.02
N ARG A 37 -30.85 -7.30 -24.00
CA ARG A 37 -32.21 -7.04 -24.46
C ARG A 37 -32.48 -7.88 -25.70
N THR A 38 -33.40 -8.84 -25.57
CA THR A 38 -33.88 -9.64 -26.70
C THR A 38 -35.12 -9.01 -27.29
N PHE A 39 -35.01 -8.47 -28.49
CA PHE A 39 -36.18 -8.06 -29.30
C PHE A 39 -36.74 -9.25 -30.02
N THR A 40 -38.08 -9.37 -30.04
CA THR A 40 -38.81 -10.40 -30.78
C THR A 40 -39.84 -9.72 -31.66
N ALA A 41 -39.72 -9.93 -32.98
CA ALA A 41 -40.68 -9.52 -33.97
C ALA A 41 -41.56 -10.71 -34.35
N VAL A 42 -42.88 -10.55 -34.33
CA VAL A 42 -43.84 -11.61 -34.68
C VAL A 42 -44.79 -11.08 -35.73
N ASP A 43 -44.99 -11.85 -36.81
CA ASP A 43 -45.95 -11.55 -37.86
C ASP A 43 -47.38 -12.05 -37.55
N GLY A 44 -48.36 -11.73 -38.43
CA GLY A 44 -49.74 -12.13 -38.24
C GLY A 44 -50.01 -13.64 -38.39
N CYS A 45 -49.03 -14.42 -38.89
CA CYS A 45 -49.07 -15.88 -39.03
C CYS A 45 -48.35 -16.63 -37.90
N GLY A 46 -47.69 -15.90 -36.99
CA GLY A 46 -46.96 -16.45 -35.88
C GLY A 46 -45.48 -16.79 -36.15
N ASN A 47 -44.94 -16.42 -37.33
CA ASN A 47 -43.51 -16.51 -37.56
C ASN A 47 -42.78 -15.41 -36.78
N PHE A 48 -41.60 -15.72 -36.27
CA PHE A 48 -40.85 -14.77 -35.46
C PHE A 48 -39.36 -14.69 -35.82
N ALA A 49 -38.80 -13.53 -35.53
CA ALA A 49 -37.36 -13.29 -35.59
C ALA A 49 -36.89 -12.60 -34.28
N THR A 50 -35.68 -12.87 -33.86
CA THR A 50 -35.10 -12.28 -32.65
C THR A 50 -33.81 -11.54 -32.98
N HIS A 51 -33.52 -10.49 -32.17
CA HIS A 51 -32.26 -9.78 -32.18
C HIS A 51 -31.85 -9.45 -30.74
N ILE A 52 -30.57 -9.63 -30.39
CA ILE A 52 -30.05 -9.31 -29.07
C ILE A 52 -29.24 -8.02 -29.15
N GLN A 53 -29.54 -7.09 -28.28
CA GLN A 53 -28.77 -5.89 -28.00
C GLN A 53 -28.11 -6.01 -26.63
N THR A 54 -26.79 -5.81 -26.55
CA THR A 54 -26.07 -5.73 -25.30
C THR A 54 -25.87 -4.27 -24.89
N ILE A 55 -26.26 -3.92 -23.67
CA ILE A 55 -26.12 -2.59 -23.10
C ILE A 55 -25.26 -2.75 -21.84
N SER A 56 -24.06 -2.17 -21.87
CA SER A 56 -23.12 -2.29 -20.74
C SER A 56 -22.92 -0.95 -20.05
N PHE A 57 -23.02 -0.97 -18.74
CA PHE A 57 -22.59 0.09 -17.84
C PHE A 57 -21.37 -0.44 -17.12
N ILE A 58 -20.25 0.25 -17.29
CA ILE A 58 -18.95 -0.23 -16.80
C ILE A 58 -18.42 0.83 -15.84
N ASP A 59 -18.06 0.41 -14.65
CA ASP A 59 -17.30 1.23 -13.73
C ASP A 59 -15.82 1.17 -14.09
N THR A 60 -15.26 2.33 -14.39
CA THR A 60 -13.83 2.52 -14.72
C THR A 60 -13.17 3.56 -13.84
N SER A 61 -13.89 4.02 -12.82
CA SER A 61 -13.41 5.01 -11.86
C SER A 61 -12.55 4.32 -10.81
N ALA A 62 -11.39 4.86 -10.53
CA ALA A 62 -10.58 4.38 -9.41
C ALA A 62 -11.01 5.07 -8.12
N PRO A 63 -10.91 4.40 -6.96
CA PRO A 63 -11.16 5.00 -5.66
C PRO A 63 -10.32 6.25 -5.41
N VAL A 64 -10.85 7.18 -4.62
CA VAL A 64 -10.19 8.41 -4.22
C VAL A 64 -9.89 8.36 -2.72
N PHE A 65 -8.62 8.53 -2.33
CA PHE A 65 -8.26 8.66 -0.93
C PHE A 65 -8.85 9.95 -0.35
N THR A 66 -9.57 9.82 0.77
CA THR A 66 -10.15 10.93 1.53
C THR A 66 -9.28 11.31 2.71
N SER A 67 -8.49 10.36 3.22
CA SER A 67 -7.50 10.56 4.26
C SER A 67 -6.31 9.63 4.02
N VAL A 68 -5.11 10.15 4.17
CA VAL A 68 -3.86 9.38 4.09
C VAL A 68 -2.96 9.80 5.25
N PRO A 69 -2.16 8.86 5.80
CA PRO A 69 -1.18 9.21 6.83
C PRO A 69 -0.09 10.13 6.30
N ASP A 70 0.35 11.07 7.14
CA ASP A 70 1.52 11.89 6.89
C ASP A 70 2.82 11.06 6.96
N ASP A 71 3.88 11.54 6.29
CA ASP A 71 5.23 10.99 6.44
C ASP A 71 5.72 11.16 7.87
N LEU A 72 6.53 10.19 8.34
CA LEU A 72 7.05 10.16 9.70
C LEU A 72 8.59 10.19 9.69
N ALA A 73 9.14 10.87 10.68
CA ALA A 73 10.56 10.79 11.05
C ALA A 73 10.64 10.35 12.52
N LEU A 74 11.24 9.20 12.76
CA LEU A 74 11.29 8.51 14.04
C LEU A 74 12.74 8.20 14.42
N GLU A 75 13.00 8.12 15.73
CA GLU A 75 14.22 7.48 16.23
C GLU A 75 14.13 5.96 15.98
N CYS A 76 15.27 5.33 15.78
CA CYS A 76 15.33 3.90 15.51
C CYS A 76 14.74 3.00 16.62
N SER A 77 14.61 3.54 17.84
CA SER A 77 14.00 2.86 18.99
C SER A 77 12.50 3.13 19.15
N GLU A 78 11.90 3.96 18.30
CA GLU A 78 10.49 4.31 18.38
C GLU A 78 9.61 3.33 17.60
N ASP A 79 8.41 3.11 18.11
CA ASP A 79 7.39 2.31 17.43
C ASP A 79 6.64 3.15 16.40
N ILE A 80 6.30 2.52 15.26
CA ILE A 80 5.44 3.16 14.27
C ILE A 80 4.04 3.31 14.86
N PRO A 81 3.49 4.54 14.95
CA PRO A 81 2.11 4.71 15.39
C PRO A 81 1.14 4.04 14.40
N ALA A 82 0.02 3.53 14.91
CA ALA A 82 -1.02 2.98 14.08
C ALA A 82 -1.58 4.08 13.17
N THR A 83 -1.54 3.85 11.86
CA THR A 83 -2.04 4.78 10.86
C THR A 83 -2.95 4.03 9.89
N GLU A 84 -4.06 4.67 9.51
CA GLU A 84 -5.04 4.13 8.59
C GLU A 84 -5.27 5.13 7.46
N ALA A 85 -5.50 4.61 6.27
CA ALA A 85 -5.95 5.39 5.12
C ALA A 85 -7.44 5.16 4.90
N GLU A 86 -8.13 6.17 4.39
CA GLU A 86 -9.54 6.09 4.01
C GLU A 86 -9.69 6.45 2.53
N ALA A 87 -10.54 5.72 1.83
CA ALA A 87 -10.86 5.99 0.44
C ALA A 87 -12.33 5.71 0.16
N ILE A 88 -12.86 6.37 -0.85
CA ILE A 88 -14.22 6.20 -1.32
C ILE A 88 -14.25 6.01 -2.84
N ASP A 89 -15.27 5.34 -3.31
CA ASP A 89 -15.65 5.26 -4.71
C ASP A 89 -17.14 5.56 -4.88
N ASP A 90 -17.54 6.16 -6.03
CA ASP A 90 -18.91 6.57 -6.27
C ASP A 90 -19.83 5.40 -6.65
N CYS A 91 -19.27 4.27 -7.08
CA CYS A 91 -20.02 3.16 -7.67
C CYS A 91 -19.98 1.89 -6.83
N SER A 92 -18.92 1.69 -6.01
CA SER A 92 -18.71 0.44 -5.30
C SER A 92 -18.01 0.61 -3.95
N ALA A 93 -18.02 -0.45 -3.14
CA ALA A 93 -17.29 -0.51 -1.89
C ALA A 93 -15.77 -0.60 -2.16
N VAL A 94 -14.97 0.06 -1.31
CA VAL A 94 -13.51 0.10 -1.44
C VAL A 94 -12.86 -0.79 -0.38
N THR A 95 -11.87 -1.56 -0.82
CA THR A 95 -10.98 -2.33 0.07
C THR A 95 -9.60 -1.68 0.06
N ILE A 96 -9.03 -1.41 1.25
CA ILE A 96 -7.68 -0.88 1.37
C ILE A 96 -6.76 -1.97 1.91
N THR A 97 -5.64 -2.16 1.25
CA THR A 97 -4.54 -3.03 1.68
C THR A 97 -3.27 -2.21 1.85
N GLN A 98 -2.35 -2.70 2.70
CA GLN A 98 -1.04 -2.08 2.86
C GLN A 98 0.09 -3.08 2.68
N SER A 99 1.24 -2.58 2.21
CA SER A 99 2.49 -3.33 2.11
C SER A 99 3.67 -2.42 2.43
N ASP A 100 4.68 -2.97 3.10
CA ASP A 100 5.87 -2.24 3.50
C ASP A 100 7.09 -2.74 2.74
N GLU A 101 7.92 -1.81 2.25
CA GLU A 101 9.24 -2.05 1.69
C GLU A 101 10.26 -1.31 2.53
N THR A 102 11.33 -2.02 2.99
CA THR A 102 12.40 -1.41 3.77
C THR A 102 13.58 -1.06 2.87
N VAL A 103 13.95 0.21 2.88
CA VAL A 103 15.14 0.75 2.19
C VAL A 103 16.21 1.02 3.22
N PRO A 104 17.37 0.32 3.20
CA PRO A 104 18.44 0.54 4.16
C PRO A 104 19.10 1.91 3.98
N GLY A 105 19.46 2.54 5.10
CA GLY A 105 20.24 3.78 5.14
C GLY A 105 21.75 3.54 5.12
N GLU A 106 22.53 4.62 5.31
CA GLU A 106 24.00 4.57 5.24
C GLU A 106 24.65 4.00 6.50
N CYS A 107 24.01 4.13 7.66
CA CYS A 107 24.50 3.58 8.93
C CYS A 107 23.50 2.61 9.53
N LEU A 108 24.01 1.75 10.42
CA LEU A 108 23.18 0.81 11.15
C LEU A 108 22.19 1.58 12.04
N GLY A 109 20.93 1.17 12.01
CA GLY A 109 19.85 1.89 12.69
C GLY A 109 19.11 2.90 11.81
N ASN A 110 19.69 3.33 10.68
CA ASN A 110 19.01 4.21 9.72
C ASN A 110 18.40 3.39 8.59
N PHE A 111 17.11 3.57 8.37
CA PHE A 111 16.39 2.95 7.26
C PHE A 111 15.08 3.70 7.02
N THR A 112 14.50 3.50 5.86
CA THR A 112 13.19 4.05 5.51
C THR A 112 12.23 2.92 5.19
N ILE A 113 11.05 2.96 5.75
CA ILE A 113 9.94 2.10 5.34
C ILE A 113 9.07 2.89 4.37
N LEU A 114 8.93 2.38 3.16
CA LEU A 114 7.96 2.86 2.18
C LEU A 114 6.69 2.01 2.33
N ARG A 115 5.69 2.58 2.98
CA ARG A 115 4.38 1.95 3.20
C ARG A 115 3.44 2.34 2.08
N THR A 116 3.08 1.37 1.25
CA THR A 116 2.14 1.57 0.16
C THR A 116 0.74 1.15 0.59
N PHE A 117 -0.20 2.09 0.54
CA PHE A 117 -1.63 1.83 0.65
C PHE A 117 -2.20 1.68 -0.76
N THR A 118 -2.95 0.60 -0.99
CA THR A 118 -3.66 0.35 -2.24
C THR A 118 -5.16 0.27 -1.94
N ALA A 119 -5.91 1.18 -2.51
CA ALA A 119 -7.37 1.17 -2.51
C ALA A 119 -7.86 0.52 -3.80
N GLU A 120 -8.70 -0.49 -3.69
CA GLU A 120 -9.28 -1.23 -4.82
C GLU A 120 -10.79 -1.30 -4.66
N ASP A 121 -11.51 -1.06 -5.75
CA ASP A 121 -12.97 -1.13 -5.82
C ASP A 121 -13.47 -2.53 -6.19
N GLY A 122 -14.78 -2.71 -6.23
CA GLY A 122 -15.43 -3.98 -6.59
C GLY A 122 -15.23 -4.41 -8.05
N CYS A 123 -14.77 -3.52 -8.94
CA CYS A 123 -14.48 -3.78 -10.34
C CYS A 123 -12.99 -3.97 -10.65
N GLY A 124 -12.12 -3.78 -9.65
CA GLY A 124 -10.67 -3.92 -9.78
C GLY A 124 -9.97 -2.64 -10.24
N ASN A 125 -10.65 -1.48 -10.25
CA ASN A 125 -9.97 -0.21 -10.42
C ASN A 125 -9.25 0.14 -9.11
N SER A 126 -8.04 0.71 -9.19
CA SER A 126 -7.22 0.93 -8.01
C SER A 126 -6.50 2.26 -8.01
N ALA A 127 -6.22 2.77 -6.83
CA ALA A 127 -5.37 3.91 -6.55
C ALA A 127 -4.36 3.55 -5.47
N THR A 128 -3.19 4.19 -5.48
CA THR A 128 -2.13 3.96 -4.50
C THR A 128 -1.67 5.26 -3.85
N HIS A 129 -1.25 5.17 -2.58
CA HIS A 129 -0.57 6.22 -1.85
C HIS A 129 0.63 5.62 -1.12
N VAL A 130 1.76 6.33 -1.10
CA VAL A 130 2.98 5.89 -0.40
C VAL A 130 3.27 6.87 0.73
N GLN A 131 3.37 6.33 1.95
CA GLN A 131 3.87 7.02 3.15
C GLN A 131 5.35 6.69 3.31
N SER A 132 6.19 7.69 3.55
CA SER A 132 7.59 7.52 3.94
C SER A 132 7.73 7.55 5.46
N ILE A 133 8.33 6.51 6.04
CA ILE A 133 8.62 6.43 7.47
C ILE A 133 10.13 6.28 7.60
N GLU A 134 10.79 7.38 7.96
CA GLU A 134 12.25 7.46 8.10
C GLU A 134 12.65 7.18 9.54
N PHE A 135 13.56 6.22 9.73
CA PHE A 135 14.20 5.93 11.00
C PHE A 135 15.63 6.44 10.99
N THR A 136 15.96 7.26 11.98
CA THR A 136 17.30 7.81 12.16
C THR A 136 17.80 7.55 13.57
N ASP A 137 19.10 7.28 13.69
CA ASP A 137 19.78 7.22 14.95
C ASP A 137 20.47 8.56 15.19
N THR A 138 19.99 9.32 16.16
CA THR A 138 20.59 10.58 16.60
C THR A 138 21.14 10.50 18.04
N THR A 139 21.04 9.31 18.64
CA THR A 139 21.45 9.06 20.03
C THR A 139 22.90 8.59 20.07
N ALA A 140 23.72 9.24 20.88
CA ALA A 140 25.10 8.79 21.10
C ALA A 140 25.14 7.58 22.02
N PRO A 141 26.07 6.62 21.81
CA PRO A 141 26.22 5.46 22.68
C PRO A 141 26.56 5.86 24.14
N ALA A 142 26.01 5.12 25.07
CA ALA A 142 26.25 5.28 26.47
C ALA A 142 27.33 4.31 26.97
N VAL A 143 28.38 4.82 27.65
CA VAL A 143 29.37 3.98 28.34
C VAL A 143 28.73 3.42 29.59
N THR A 144 28.55 2.10 29.65
CA THR A 144 27.87 1.41 30.76
C THR A 144 28.84 0.91 31.84
N SER A 145 30.10 0.65 31.47
CA SER A 145 31.14 0.22 32.39
C SER A 145 32.50 0.78 31.99
N VAL A 146 33.26 1.25 32.93
CA VAL A 146 34.66 1.63 32.76
C VAL A 146 35.51 0.87 33.73
N PRO A 147 36.72 0.38 33.35
CA PRO A 147 37.65 -0.23 34.27
C PRO A 147 38.04 0.73 35.37
N ALA A 148 38.27 0.19 36.58
CA ALA A 148 38.76 1.00 37.70
C ALA A 148 40.20 1.46 37.44
N ASP A 149 40.54 2.66 37.94
CA ASP A 149 41.92 3.15 37.93
C ASP A 149 42.83 2.17 38.65
N THR A 150 43.88 1.72 37.99
CA THR A 150 44.85 0.77 38.57
C THR A 150 46.26 1.24 38.34
N ASN A 151 47.11 1.01 39.36
CA ASN A 151 48.55 1.29 39.27
C ASN A 151 49.30 -0.03 39.11
N TYR A 152 50.02 -0.19 38.04
CA TYR A 152 50.88 -1.34 37.77
C TYR A 152 52.36 -0.96 37.86
N VAL A 153 53.16 -1.80 38.50
CA VAL A 153 54.61 -1.74 38.40
C VAL A 153 55.00 -2.59 37.19
N VAL A 154 55.40 -1.94 36.11
CA VAL A 154 55.72 -2.62 34.85
C VAL A 154 57.21 -3.00 34.83
N VAL A 155 57.49 -4.27 34.54
CA VAL A 155 58.84 -4.76 34.21
C VAL A 155 58.94 -4.95 32.72
N ALA A 156 60.10 -4.62 32.14
CA ALA A 156 60.32 -4.72 30.70
C ALA A 156 59.93 -6.14 30.17
N GLY A 157 59.02 -6.16 29.17
CA GLY A 157 58.50 -7.38 28.53
C GLY A 157 57.19 -7.92 29.10
N GLN A 158 56.54 -7.23 30.05
CA GLN A 158 55.19 -7.57 30.50
C GLN A 158 54.13 -6.86 29.64
N THR A 159 53.08 -7.60 29.34
CA THR A 159 51.85 -7.04 28.75
C THR A 159 50.91 -6.62 29.87
N LEU A 160 50.35 -5.42 29.79
CA LEU A 160 49.33 -4.97 30.74
C LEU A 160 48.01 -5.75 30.50
N PRO A 161 47.30 -6.14 31.57
CA PRO A 161 45.94 -6.64 31.41
C PRO A 161 45.08 -5.48 30.88
N VAL A 162 44.30 -5.76 29.87
CA VAL A 162 43.37 -4.77 29.28
C VAL A 162 41.97 -5.16 29.67
N ASP A 163 41.40 -4.45 30.65
CA ASP A 163 39.98 -4.49 30.90
C ASP A 163 39.33 -3.48 29.92
N LEU A 164 38.42 -3.95 29.11
CA LEU A 164 37.74 -3.10 28.13
C LEU A 164 36.50 -2.46 28.76
N PRO A 165 36.25 -1.18 28.49
CA PRO A 165 34.97 -0.58 28.83
C PRO A 165 33.84 -1.24 28.06
N GLU A 166 32.63 -1.10 28.58
CA GLU A 166 31.41 -1.52 27.88
C GLU A 166 30.60 -0.27 27.53
N ALA A 167 30.01 -0.30 26.35
CA ALA A 167 29.11 0.75 25.90
C ALA A 167 27.94 0.12 25.14
N GLU A 168 26.78 0.73 25.24
CA GLU A 168 25.55 0.28 24.61
C GLU A 168 24.95 1.45 23.84
N ASP A 169 24.31 1.08 22.72
CA ASP A 169 23.51 1.96 21.90
C ASP A 169 22.19 1.25 21.57
N ALA A 170 21.08 1.99 21.55
CA ALA A 170 19.76 1.42 21.30
C ALA A 170 19.55 1.03 19.83
N CYS A 171 20.35 1.59 18.92
CA CYS A 171 20.13 1.54 17.49
C CYS A 171 21.21 0.83 16.70
N GLY A 172 22.35 0.52 17.34
CA GLY A 172 23.47 -0.03 16.58
C GLY A 172 24.54 -0.72 17.38
N LEU A 173 25.57 -1.19 16.66
CA LEU A 173 26.76 -1.75 17.25
C LEU A 173 27.70 -0.61 17.66
N VAL A 174 28.25 -0.72 18.86
CA VAL A 174 29.24 0.23 19.38
C VAL A 174 30.64 -0.32 19.18
N GLU A 175 31.50 0.46 18.51
CA GLU A 175 32.93 0.18 18.43
C GLU A 175 33.66 1.02 19.47
N ILE A 176 34.41 0.36 20.37
CA ILE A 176 35.20 1.02 21.40
C ILE A 176 36.66 1.08 20.95
N THR A 177 37.20 2.29 20.81
CA THR A 177 38.60 2.52 20.54
C THR A 177 39.27 3.18 21.74
N PHE A 178 40.53 2.84 22.00
CA PHE A 178 41.33 3.47 23.07
C PHE A 178 42.71 3.87 22.53
N LEU A 179 43.25 4.88 23.12
CA LEU A 179 44.60 5.37 22.86
C LEU A 179 45.41 5.39 24.15
N ASP A 180 46.45 4.58 24.20
CA ASP A 180 47.43 4.60 25.30
C ASP A 180 48.42 5.76 25.11
N VAL A 181 48.49 6.66 26.08
CA VAL A 181 49.47 7.75 26.10
C VAL A 181 50.46 7.48 27.21
N CYS A 182 51.67 7.13 26.85
CA CYS A 182 52.77 7.02 27.80
C CYS A 182 53.40 8.39 28.01
N THR A 183 53.26 8.97 29.21
CA THR A 183 54.05 10.14 29.66
C THR A 183 55.24 9.66 30.44
N ALA A 184 56.47 9.79 29.89
CA ALA A 184 57.68 9.56 30.66
C ALA A 184 57.81 10.67 31.70
N GLN A 185 57.76 10.31 32.98
CA GLN A 185 58.24 11.24 34.02
C GLN A 185 59.77 11.16 34.06
N GLY A 186 60.43 12.29 33.78
CA GLY A 186 61.87 12.45 33.88
C GLY A 186 62.37 12.48 35.31
#